data_850b638205ff53880ab5ccfdb6397065
#
_entry.id   850b638205ff53880ab5ccfdb6397065
#
_cell.length_a   1.000
_cell.length_b   1.000
_cell.length_c   1.000
_cell.angle_alpha   90.00
_cell.angle_beta   90.00
_cell.angle_gamma   90.00
#
_symmetry.space_group_name_H-M   'P 1'
#
loop_
_entity.id
_entity.type
_entity.pdbx_description
1 polymer ?
#
loop_
_entity_poly.entity_id
_entity_poly.type
_entity_poly.pdbx_seq_one_letter_code
_entity_poly.pdbx_strand_id
1 'polypeptide(L)'
;MQKNLLDIDPETKDILTTLVFTVRSIPAVLYKCLGGFASNGVNITKLESYIHPQGFDVAQFYIDFEGHPENTSVKLALEEMKFFCKKIEILGVYEKSSFRKK
;
A
#
# COMPACT_ATOMS: atom_id res chain seq x y z
N MET A 1 16.30 -2.41 10.58
CA MET A 1 15.76 -1.17 11.03
C MET A 1 15.06 -0.39 9.94
N GLN A 2 13.97 0.17 10.31
CA GLN A 2 13.13 0.86 9.37
C GLN A 2 13.59 2.30 9.18
N LYS A 3 13.68 2.73 7.96
CA LYS A 3 14.05 4.12 7.71
C LYS A 3 12.83 5.01 7.69
N ASN A 4 13.05 6.25 8.02
CA ASN A 4 12.02 7.26 7.89
C ASN A 4 11.72 7.45 6.41
N LEU A 5 10.50 7.80 6.08
CA LEU A 5 10.11 8.10 4.71
C LEU A 5 11.03 9.11 4.07
N LEU A 6 11.44 10.11 4.85
CA LEU A 6 12.27 11.19 4.33
C LEU A 6 13.69 10.78 4.02
N ASP A 7 14.09 9.60 4.53
CA ASP A 7 15.46 9.15 4.34
C ASP A 7 15.67 8.38 3.07
N ILE A 8 14.59 8.09 2.34
CA ILE A 8 14.70 7.31 1.12
C ILE A 8 14.36 8.20 -0.06
N ASP A 9 15.30 8.28 -0.98
CA ASP A 9 15.13 9.08 -2.18
C ASP A 9 14.00 8.49 -3.04
N PRO A 10 12.98 9.28 -3.36
CA PRO A 10 11.89 8.78 -4.21
C PRO A 10 12.35 8.35 -5.59
N GLU A 11 13.51 8.82 -6.03
CA GLU A 11 14.04 8.44 -7.33
C GLU A 11 14.77 7.12 -7.28
N THR A 12 15.01 6.58 -6.11
CA THR A 12 15.70 5.32 -5.96
C THR A 12 14.86 4.20 -6.55
N LYS A 13 15.48 3.33 -7.30
CA LYS A 13 14.81 2.16 -7.84
C LYS A 13 14.69 1.10 -6.76
N ASP A 14 13.83 0.16 -6.98
CA ASP A 14 13.68 -0.99 -6.07
C ASP A 14 13.28 -0.58 -4.68
N ILE A 15 12.29 0.27 -4.59
CA ILE A 15 11.72 0.62 -3.31
C ILE A 15 10.44 -0.17 -3.11
N LEU A 16 10.24 -0.64 -1.90
CA LEU A 16 9.03 -1.34 -1.50
C LEU A 16 8.36 -0.55 -0.40
N THR A 17 7.07 -0.32 -0.54
CA THR A 17 6.29 0.36 0.48
C THR A 17 5.24 -0.59 1.02
N THR A 18 5.09 -0.58 2.33
CA THR A 18 4.10 -1.39 3.03
C THR A 18 3.05 -0.49 3.64
N LEU A 19 1.79 -0.80 3.41
CA LEU A 19 0.73 -0.03 4.06
C LEU A 19 -0.43 -0.95 4.46
N VAL A 20 -1.22 -0.43 5.37
CA VAL A 20 -2.45 -1.07 5.81
C VAL A 20 -3.59 -0.13 5.47
N PHE A 21 -4.65 -0.66 4.93
CA PHE A 21 -5.84 0.15 4.70
C PHE A 21 -7.07 -0.58 5.23
N THR A 22 -8.04 0.21 5.64
CA THR A 22 -9.25 -0.29 6.27
C THR A 22 -10.44 0.05 5.40
N VAL A 23 -11.28 -0.92 5.14
CA VAL A 23 -12.47 -0.71 4.32
C VAL A 23 -13.64 -1.42 4.97
N ARG A 24 -14.83 -1.05 4.55
CA ARG A 24 -15.98 -1.82 4.90
C ARG A 24 -15.95 -3.12 4.12
N SER A 25 -16.52 -4.13 4.70
CA SER A 25 -16.45 -5.48 4.16
C SER A 25 -17.37 -5.64 2.96
N ILE A 26 -17.05 -4.96 1.89
CA ILE A 26 -17.81 -5.04 0.65
C ILE A 26 -16.83 -5.47 -0.43
N PRO A 27 -17.03 -6.62 -1.05
CA PRO A 27 -16.06 -7.13 -2.02
C PRO A 27 -15.70 -6.14 -3.12
N ALA A 28 -16.67 -5.42 -3.65
CA ALA A 28 -16.40 -4.47 -4.72
C ALA A 28 -15.49 -3.33 -4.27
N VAL A 29 -15.53 -3.00 -2.99
CA VAL A 29 -14.70 -1.91 -2.47
C VAL A 29 -13.23 -2.29 -2.49
N LEU A 30 -12.91 -3.54 -2.17
CA LEU A 30 -11.52 -3.96 -2.25
C LEU A 30 -11.00 -3.82 -3.67
N TYR A 31 -11.78 -4.27 -4.63
CA TYR A 31 -11.38 -4.15 -6.03
C TYR A 31 -11.12 -2.69 -6.40
N LYS A 32 -12.00 -1.80 -5.95
CA LYS A 32 -11.84 -0.38 -6.25
C LYS A 32 -10.62 0.22 -5.57
N CYS A 33 -10.36 -0.19 -4.34
CA CYS A 33 -9.18 0.30 -3.63
C CYS A 33 -7.90 -0.04 -4.35
N LEU A 34 -7.84 -1.21 -4.94
CA LEU A 34 -6.63 -1.66 -5.61
C LEU A 34 -6.57 -1.24 -7.08
N GLY A 35 -7.69 -0.79 -7.62
CA GLY A 35 -7.76 -0.46 -9.03
C GLY A 35 -6.81 0.65 -9.45
N GLY A 36 -6.64 1.64 -8.59
CA GLY A 36 -5.73 2.74 -8.90
C GLY A 36 -4.29 2.31 -9.01
N PHE A 37 -3.91 1.26 -8.28
CA PHE A 37 -2.55 0.74 -8.39
C PHE A 37 -2.33 0.15 -9.77
N ALA A 38 -3.28 -0.63 -10.24
CA ALA A 38 -3.17 -1.23 -11.56
C ALA A 38 -3.18 -0.17 -12.66
N SER A 39 -4.10 0.79 -12.58
CA SER A 39 -4.22 1.78 -13.64
C SER A 39 -3.06 2.76 -13.66
N ASN A 40 -2.36 2.92 -12.55
CA ASN A 40 -1.19 3.79 -12.50
C ASN A 40 0.11 3.02 -12.60
N GLY A 41 0.04 1.73 -12.89
CA GLY A 41 1.25 0.94 -13.12
C GLY A 41 2.03 0.62 -11.89
N VAL A 42 1.39 0.62 -10.73
CA VAL A 42 2.07 0.29 -9.47
C VAL A 42 1.86 -1.19 -9.19
N ASN A 43 2.94 -1.91 -9.02
CA ASN A 43 2.90 -3.35 -8.85
C ASN A 43 2.76 -3.73 -7.39
N ILE A 44 1.69 -4.46 -7.07
CA ILE A 44 1.47 -4.97 -5.73
C ILE A 44 2.14 -6.33 -5.63
N THR A 45 3.00 -6.50 -4.65
CA THR A 45 3.76 -7.74 -4.50
C THR A 45 3.24 -8.64 -3.40
N LYS A 46 2.39 -8.11 -2.52
CA LYS A 46 1.85 -8.91 -1.44
C LYS A 46 0.52 -8.31 -1.01
N LEU A 47 -0.43 -9.17 -0.71
CA LEU A 47 -1.73 -8.74 -0.21
C LEU A 47 -2.19 -9.73 0.84
N GLU A 48 -2.50 -9.24 2.02
CA GLU A 48 -3.06 -10.05 3.09
C GLU A 48 -4.26 -9.35 3.67
N SER A 49 -5.19 -10.13 4.17
CA SER A 49 -6.40 -9.56 4.75
C SER A 49 -6.55 -10.03 6.19
N TYR A 50 -7.06 -9.14 7.00
CA TYR A 50 -7.44 -9.44 8.36
C TYR A 50 -8.88 -9.03 8.57
N ILE A 51 -9.69 -9.96 9.01
CA ILE A 51 -11.07 -9.65 9.32
C ILE A 51 -11.15 -9.44 10.81
N HIS A 52 -11.66 -8.29 11.20
CA HIS A 52 -11.73 -7.96 12.61
C HIS A 52 -12.67 -8.94 13.30
N PRO A 53 -12.25 -9.54 14.42
CA PRO A 53 -13.09 -10.53 15.07
C PRO A 53 -14.44 -10.00 15.51
N GLN A 54 -14.53 -8.73 15.77
CA GLN A 54 -15.76 -8.15 16.29
C GLN A 54 -16.54 -7.39 15.27
N GLY A 55 -16.00 -7.18 14.10
CA GLY A 55 -16.65 -6.36 13.11
C GLY A 55 -16.88 -7.12 11.84
N PHE A 56 -18.11 -7.12 11.41
CA PHE A 56 -18.43 -7.80 10.17
C PHE A 56 -18.35 -6.88 8.98
N ASP A 57 -18.37 -5.58 9.22
CA ASP A 57 -18.35 -4.61 8.14
C ASP A 57 -17.04 -3.89 8.02
N VAL A 58 -16.02 -4.34 8.71
CA VAL A 58 -14.73 -3.69 8.64
C VAL A 58 -13.65 -4.73 8.43
N ALA A 59 -12.82 -4.53 7.43
CA ALA A 59 -11.70 -5.41 7.16
C ALA A 59 -10.47 -4.58 6.96
N GLN A 60 -9.34 -5.11 7.39
CA GLN A 60 -8.05 -4.49 7.17
C GLN A 60 -7.28 -5.30 6.15
N PHE A 61 -6.58 -4.60 5.29
CA PHE A 61 -5.75 -5.23 4.27
C PHE A 61 -4.36 -4.66 4.37
N TYR A 62 -3.40 -5.55 4.24
CA TYR A 62 -1.99 -5.22 4.29
C TYR A 62 -1.45 -5.45 2.89
N ILE A 63 -0.78 -4.46 2.32
CA ILE A 63 -0.19 -4.64 1.00
C ILE A 63 1.24 -4.13 0.99
N ASP A 64 2.05 -4.81 0.19
CA ASP A 64 3.36 -4.32 -0.20
C ASP A 64 3.29 -3.97 -1.67
N PHE A 65 3.84 -2.83 -2.04
CA PHE A 65 3.89 -2.47 -3.45
C PHE A 65 5.23 -1.82 -3.77
N GLU A 66 5.57 -1.85 -5.03
CA GLU A 66 6.82 -1.29 -5.50
C GLU A 66 6.64 0.19 -5.77
N GLY A 67 7.57 0.99 -5.24
CA GLY A 67 7.55 2.43 -5.45
C GLY A 67 7.52 3.17 -4.14
N HIS A 68 7.96 4.41 -4.20
CA HIS A 68 7.98 5.31 -3.05
C HIS A 68 6.68 6.10 -3.03
N PRO A 69 6.13 6.40 -1.84
CA PRO A 69 4.88 7.17 -1.76
C PRO A 69 4.95 8.53 -2.44
N GLU A 70 6.14 9.07 -2.63
CA GLU A 70 6.29 10.37 -3.29
C GLU A 70 6.36 10.27 -4.81
N ASN A 71 6.45 9.07 -5.36
CA ASN A 71 6.40 8.92 -6.81
C ASN A 71 5.04 9.32 -7.31
N THR A 72 5.00 9.94 -8.48
CA THR A 72 3.74 10.43 -9.03
C THR A 72 2.72 9.30 -9.20
N SER A 73 3.15 8.18 -9.77
CA SER A 73 2.23 7.06 -9.97
C SER A 73 1.66 6.55 -8.66
N VAL A 74 2.50 6.45 -7.65
CA VAL A 74 2.06 5.97 -6.35
C VAL A 74 1.12 6.97 -5.70
N LYS A 75 1.43 8.26 -5.80
CA LYS A 75 0.55 9.27 -5.24
C LYS A 75 -0.84 9.21 -5.84
N LEU A 76 -0.91 9.03 -7.15
CA LEU A 76 -2.20 8.94 -7.81
C LEU A 76 -2.96 7.70 -7.35
N ALA A 77 -2.26 6.59 -7.21
CA ALA A 77 -2.88 5.36 -6.74
C ALA A 77 -3.42 5.53 -5.34
N LEU A 78 -2.64 6.17 -4.47
CA LEU A 78 -3.07 6.38 -3.09
C LEU A 78 -4.24 7.34 -3.01
N GLU A 79 -4.25 8.36 -3.85
CA GLU A 79 -5.38 9.28 -3.86
C GLU A 79 -6.66 8.60 -4.27
N GLU A 80 -6.58 7.73 -5.26
CA GLU A 80 -7.77 6.98 -5.65
C GLU A 80 -8.22 6.06 -4.52
N MET A 81 -7.26 5.41 -3.86
CA MET A 81 -7.59 4.53 -2.76
C MET A 81 -8.33 5.27 -1.66
N LYS A 82 -7.98 6.51 -1.41
CA LYS A 82 -8.61 7.28 -0.34
C LYS A 82 -10.11 7.46 -0.52
N PHE A 83 -10.59 7.42 -1.75
CA PHE A 83 -12.02 7.55 -1.97
C PHE A 83 -12.79 6.36 -1.46
N PHE A 84 -12.15 5.22 -1.35
CA PHE A 84 -12.84 3.98 -1.03
C PHE A 84 -12.47 3.40 0.31
N CYS A 85 -11.47 3.96 0.98
CA CYS A 85 -10.99 3.44 2.25
C CYS A 85 -11.39 4.35 3.38
N LYS A 86 -11.58 3.75 4.55
CA LYS A 86 -11.78 4.54 5.75
C LYS A 86 -10.47 5.09 6.27
N LYS A 87 -9.40 4.34 6.09
CA LYS A 87 -8.12 4.72 6.67
C LYS A 87 -7.00 4.07 5.90
N ILE A 88 -5.94 4.82 5.70
CA ILE A 88 -4.72 4.31 5.08
C ILE A 88 -3.56 4.69 5.98
N GLU A 89 -2.70 3.72 6.25
CA GLU A 89 -1.55 3.95 7.13
C GLU A 89 -0.33 3.31 6.50
N ILE A 90 0.70 4.11 6.22
CA ILE A 90 1.94 3.59 5.66
C ILE A 90 2.81 3.10 6.81
N LEU A 91 3.18 1.83 6.75
CA LEU A 91 3.95 1.22 7.81
C LEU A 91 5.45 1.35 7.59
N GLY A 92 5.89 1.38 6.35
CA GLY A 92 7.31 1.49 6.10
C GLY A 92 7.64 1.60 4.64
N VAL A 93 8.85 2.07 4.37
CA VAL A 93 9.39 2.19 3.03
C VAL A 93 10.78 1.59 3.08
N TYR A 94 11.09 0.70 2.18
CA TYR A 94 12.33 -0.06 2.21
C TYR A 94 12.98 -0.08 0.85
N GLU A 95 14.30 -0.23 0.85
CA GLU A 95 15.01 -0.50 -0.38
C GLU A 95 15.01 -2.00 -0.60
N LYS A 96 14.44 -2.43 -1.70
CA LYS A 96 14.31 -3.85 -1.99
C LYS A 96 15.63 -4.57 -2.05
N SER A 97 16.63 -3.93 -2.62
CA SER A 97 17.91 -4.59 -2.76
C SER A 97 18.51 -4.92 -1.40
N SER A 98 18.41 -4.02 -0.44
CA SER A 98 18.86 -4.30 0.91
C SER A 98 18.06 -5.39 1.56
N PHE A 99 16.77 -5.31 1.37
CA PHE A 99 15.84 -6.20 2.01
C PHE A 99 15.99 -7.62 1.50
N ARG A 100 16.30 -7.76 0.21
CA ARG A 100 16.37 -9.08 -0.44
C ARG A 100 17.76 -9.61 -0.50
N LYS A 101 18.66 -8.94 0.13
CA LYS A 101 20.03 -9.38 0.11
C LYS A 101 20.19 -10.76 0.72
N LYS A 102 21.03 -11.53 0.15
CA LYS A 102 21.27 -12.88 0.62
C LYS A 102 22.59 -13.00 1.25
#